data_4ab6d391280b41d65497e2d95c9fdac2
#
_entry.id   4ab6d391280b41d65497e2d95c9fdac2
#
_cell.length_a   1.000
_cell.length_b   1.000
_cell.length_c   1.000
_cell.angle_alpha   90.00
_cell.angle_beta   90.00
_cell.angle_gamma   90.00
#
_symmetry.space_group_name_H-M   'P 1'
#
loop_
_entity.id
_entity.type
_entity.pdbx_description
1 polymer ?
#
loop_
_entity_poly.entity_id
_entity_poly.type
_entity_poly.pdbx_seq_one_letter_code
_entity_poly.pdbx_strand_id
1 'polypeptide(L)'
;LRTVYFAIADGQLPGNSGAGYVIRRILRRAIRYGYTFLNQKEPFIYRLIQSLSKQMSNFFPELKREQKLSENVIREEEISFLKTLDQGLTMLNSLLKSSKNGLLNGKKIFELYDTYGFPLDLTALIAKENKFDVDERGFNEEMKKQKDRSRADADSSIDDWKVLLDDDFEEFVGYDLLETDIKISRYRLSLIHISEPT
;
A
#
# COMPACT_ATOMS: atom_id res chain seq x y z
N LEU A 1 -9.83 -2.65 -11.00
CA LEU A 1 -8.69 -3.14 -11.77
C LEU A 1 -8.06 -2.03 -12.62
N ARG A 2 -8.85 -1.32 -13.46
CA ARG A 2 -8.33 -0.28 -14.35
C ARG A 2 -7.46 0.73 -13.64
N THR A 3 -7.94 1.34 -12.56
CA THR A 3 -7.18 2.30 -11.74
C THR A 3 -5.84 1.74 -11.25
N VAL A 4 -5.84 0.50 -10.77
CA VAL A 4 -4.61 -0.17 -10.27
C VAL A 4 -3.61 -0.41 -11.41
N TYR A 5 -4.10 -0.85 -12.57
CA TYR A 5 -3.25 -1.12 -13.72
C TYR A 5 -2.58 0.15 -14.26
N PHE A 6 -3.34 1.23 -14.45
CA PHE A 6 -2.77 2.52 -14.87
C PHE A 6 -1.76 3.05 -13.87
N ALA A 7 -2.08 3.02 -12.57
CA ALA A 7 -1.16 3.48 -11.55
C ALA A 7 0.17 2.70 -11.54
N ILE A 8 0.12 1.37 -11.73
CA ILE A 8 1.34 0.55 -11.81
C ILE A 8 2.12 0.87 -13.10
N ALA A 9 1.44 1.06 -14.23
CA ALA A 9 2.07 1.44 -15.48
C ALA A 9 2.78 2.81 -15.40
N ASP A 10 2.26 3.72 -14.56
CA ASP A 10 2.85 5.03 -14.24
C ASP A 10 3.94 4.94 -13.12
N GLY A 11 4.35 3.73 -12.73
CA GLY A 11 5.39 3.51 -11.73
C GLY A 11 4.95 3.55 -10.27
N GLN A 12 3.64 3.67 -10.00
CA GLN A 12 3.11 3.68 -8.63
C GLN A 12 2.79 2.26 -8.16
N LEU A 13 3.65 1.67 -7.35
CA LEU A 13 3.45 0.32 -6.83
C LEU A 13 2.59 0.30 -5.54
N PRO A 14 1.85 -0.81 -5.29
CA PRO A 14 1.19 -1.01 -4.01
C PRO A 14 2.19 -0.91 -2.84
N GLY A 15 1.85 -0.15 -1.81
CA GLY A 15 2.76 0.13 -0.70
C GLY A 15 2.05 0.36 0.63
N ASN A 16 2.81 0.70 1.68
CA ASN A 16 2.29 0.96 3.03
C ASN A 16 2.04 2.46 3.30
N SER A 17 2.40 3.34 2.37
CA SER A 17 2.28 4.79 2.53
C SER A 17 1.94 5.49 1.22
N GLY A 18 1.53 6.75 1.29
CA GLY A 18 1.27 7.61 0.13
C GLY A 18 0.30 7.00 -0.88
N ALA A 19 0.56 7.24 -2.17
CA ALA A 19 -0.23 6.73 -3.28
C ALA A 19 -0.26 5.19 -3.32
N GLY A 20 0.85 4.54 -3.01
CA GLY A 20 0.95 3.08 -2.97
C GLY A 20 0.00 2.44 -1.96
N TYR A 21 -0.24 3.09 -0.82
CA TYR A 21 -1.25 2.62 0.15
C TYR A 21 -2.67 2.66 -0.42
N VAL A 22 -3.01 3.69 -1.17
CA VAL A 22 -4.34 3.81 -1.80
C VAL A 22 -4.53 2.69 -2.83
N ILE A 23 -3.51 2.43 -3.66
CA ILE A 23 -3.53 1.36 -4.68
C ILE A 23 -3.71 -0.01 -4.01
N ARG A 24 -2.90 -0.29 -2.97
CA ARG A 24 -2.99 -1.53 -2.18
C ARG A 24 -4.37 -1.71 -1.57
N ARG A 25 -4.94 -0.66 -1.00
CA ARG A 25 -6.27 -0.67 -0.39
C ARG A 25 -7.37 -1.01 -1.39
N ILE A 26 -7.34 -0.40 -2.58
CA ILE A 26 -8.30 -0.69 -3.66
C ILE A 26 -8.19 -2.15 -4.11
N LEU A 27 -6.96 -2.65 -4.29
CA LEU A 27 -6.71 -4.01 -4.73
C LEU A 27 -7.18 -5.03 -3.68
N ARG A 28 -6.83 -4.85 -2.40
CA ARG A 28 -7.25 -5.75 -1.31
C ARG A 28 -8.77 -5.79 -1.13
N ARG A 29 -9.45 -4.68 -1.34
CA ARG A 29 -10.92 -4.66 -1.37
C ARG A 29 -11.47 -5.55 -2.50
N ALA A 30 -10.91 -5.47 -3.69
CA ALA A 30 -11.33 -6.30 -4.82
C ALA A 30 -11.05 -7.79 -4.55
N ILE A 31 -9.88 -8.13 -3.99
CA ILE A 31 -9.52 -9.51 -3.60
C ILE A 31 -10.54 -10.06 -2.59
N ARG A 32 -10.86 -9.30 -1.55
CA ARG A 32 -11.87 -9.71 -0.56
C ARG A 32 -13.23 -9.99 -1.19
N TYR A 33 -13.69 -9.14 -2.12
CA TYR A 33 -14.95 -9.39 -2.81
C TYR A 33 -14.90 -10.67 -3.64
N GLY A 34 -13.82 -10.90 -4.38
CA GLY A 34 -13.61 -12.15 -5.11
C GLY A 34 -13.64 -13.37 -4.19
N TYR A 35 -12.93 -13.29 -3.07
CA TYR A 35 -12.88 -14.35 -2.08
C TYR A 35 -14.24 -14.65 -1.45
N THR A 36 -14.97 -13.61 -1.01
CA THR A 36 -16.20 -13.77 -0.22
C THR A 36 -17.41 -14.09 -1.09
N PHE A 37 -17.56 -13.42 -2.24
CA PHE A 37 -18.79 -13.50 -3.05
C PHE A 37 -18.66 -14.32 -4.32
N LEU A 38 -17.44 -14.46 -4.87
CA LEU A 38 -17.20 -15.23 -6.09
C LEU A 38 -16.47 -16.56 -5.81
N ASN A 39 -16.24 -16.86 -4.53
CA ASN A 39 -15.52 -18.07 -4.08
C ASN A 39 -14.13 -18.25 -4.73
N GLN A 40 -13.44 -17.12 -5.09
CA GLN A 40 -12.11 -17.15 -5.68
C GLN A 40 -11.08 -17.27 -4.56
N LYS A 41 -10.58 -18.47 -4.32
CA LYS A 41 -9.61 -18.77 -3.24
C LYS A 41 -8.15 -18.63 -3.70
N GLU A 42 -7.93 -18.49 -5.01
CA GLU A 42 -6.63 -18.31 -5.63
C GLU A 42 -6.53 -16.94 -6.32
N PRO A 43 -5.31 -16.45 -6.60
CA PRO A 43 -5.10 -15.23 -7.37
C PRO A 43 -5.81 -15.29 -8.73
N PHE A 44 -6.60 -14.27 -9.05
CA PHE A 44 -7.38 -14.23 -10.28
C PHE A 44 -7.43 -12.86 -10.96
N ILE A 45 -7.30 -11.76 -10.19
CA ILE A 45 -7.42 -10.39 -10.71
C ILE A 45 -6.33 -10.10 -11.74
N TYR A 46 -5.10 -10.59 -11.50
CA TYR A 46 -3.97 -10.41 -12.42
C TYR A 46 -4.27 -10.97 -13.82
N ARG A 47 -5.06 -12.04 -13.93
CA ARG A 47 -5.43 -12.65 -15.22
C ARG A 47 -6.28 -11.71 -16.09
N LEU A 48 -6.98 -10.78 -15.47
CA LEU A 48 -7.83 -9.81 -16.16
C LEU A 48 -7.02 -8.68 -16.82
N ILE A 49 -5.75 -8.52 -16.46
CA ILE A 49 -4.86 -7.51 -17.03
C ILE A 49 -4.71 -7.71 -18.53
N GLN A 50 -4.55 -8.94 -19.00
CA GLN A 50 -4.39 -9.24 -20.42
C GLN A 50 -5.60 -8.74 -21.25
N SER A 51 -6.82 -8.97 -20.75
CA SER A 51 -8.04 -8.52 -21.43
C SER A 51 -8.14 -6.99 -21.46
N LEU A 52 -7.77 -6.34 -20.35
CA LEU A 52 -7.79 -4.88 -20.25
C LEU A 52 -6.70 -4.25 -21.14
N SER A 53 -5.51 -4.85 -21.17
CA SER A 53 -4.42 -4.43 -22.06
C SER A 53 -4.85 -4.48 -23.54
N LYS A 54 -5.46 -5.57 -23.98
CA LYS A 54 -5.98 -5.69 -25.36
C LYS A 54 -6.98 -4.61 -25.74
N GLN A 55 -7.81 -4.17 -24.81
CA GLN A 55 -8.83 -3.15 -25.05
C GLN A 55 -8.26 -1.73 -25.09
N MET A 56 -7.24 -1.45 -24.29
CA MET A 56 -6.81 -0.07 -24.01
C MET A 56 -5.44 0.28 -24.57
N SER A 57 -4.57 -0.69 -24.87
CA SER A 57 -3.19 -0.43 -25.29
C SER A 57 -3.03 0.30 -26.63
N ASN A 58 -4.06 0.34 -27.47
CA ASN A 58 -4.05 1.14 -28.69
C ASN A 58 -4.04 2.65 -28.41
N PHE A 59 -4.64 3.06 -27.29
CA PHE A 59 -4.70 4.46 -26.86
C PHE A 59 -3.65 4.77 -25.78
N PHE A 60 -3.22 3.75 -25.04
CA PHE A 60 -2.28 3.84 -23.91
C PHE A 60 -1.18 2.79 -24.07
N PRO A 61 -0.19 3.03 -24.94
CA PRO A 61 0.85 2.03 -25.27
C PRO A 61 1.71 1.62 -24.06
N GLU A 62 1.83 2.47 -23.05
CA GLU A 62 2.48 2.18 -21.77
C GLU A 62 1.86 0.97 -21.06
N LEU A 63 0.57 0.77 -21.17
CA LEU A 63 -0.10 -0.40 -20.59
C LEU A 63 0.43 -1.72 -21.16
N LYS A 64 0.69 -1.76 -22.47
CA LYS A 64 1.26 -2.94 -23.12
C LYS A 64 2.70 -3.18 -22.69
N ARG A 65 3.49 -2.10 -22.59
CA ARG A 65 4.89 -2.17 -22.17
C ARG A 65 5.01 -2.71 -20.74
N GLU A 66 4.17 -2.20 -19.83
CA GLU A 66 4.20 -2.54 -18.41
C GLU A 66 3.24 -3.70 -18.02
N GLN A 67 2.69 -4.42 -19.01
CA GLN A 67 1.70 -5.48 -18.75
C GLN A 67 2.26 -6.56 -17.84
N LYS A 68 3.44 -7.10 -18.13
CA LYS A 68 4.04 -8.19 -17.37
C LYS A 68 4.41 -7.78 -15.95
N LEU A 69 4.93 -6.56 -15.79
CA LEU A 69 5.18 -5.98 -14.47
C LEU A 69 3.88 -5.91 -13.65
N SER A 70 2.83 -5.35 -14.25
CA SER A 70 1.54 -5.19 -13.58
C SER A 70 0.89 -6.51 -13.20
N GLU A 71 0.96 -7.53 -14.08
CA GLU A 71 0.50 -8.89 -13.78
C GLU A 71 1.24 -9.48 -12.58
N ASN A 72 2.58 -9.36 -12.54
CA ASN A 72 3.39 -9.87 -11.45
C ASN A 72 3.09 -9.15 -10.13
N VAL A 73 3.09 -7.82 -10.14
CA VAL A 73 2.83 -7.00 -8.94
C VAL A 73 1.46 -7.31 -8.35
N ILE A 74 0.41 -7.36 -9.19
CA ILE A 74 -0.94 -7.68 -8.72
C ILE A 74 -1.00 -9.11 -8.19
N ARG A 75 -0.41 -10.06 -8.89
CA ARG A 75 -0.38 -11.47 -8.47
C ARG A 75 0.31 -11.66 -7.12
N GLU A 76 1.45 -11.02 -6.90
CA GLU A 76 2.17 -11.11 -5.62
C GLU A 76 1.37 -10.49 -4.48
N GLU A 77 0.71 -9.34 -4.70
CA GLU A 77 -0.17 -8.74 -3.70
C GLU A 77 -1.40 -9.62 -3.41
N GLU A 78 -1.98 -10.29 -4.42
CA GLU A 78 -3.05 -11.27 -4.25
C GLU A 78 -2.58 -12.46 -3.41
N ILE A 79 -1.43 -13.07 -3.76
CA ILE A 79 -0.86 -14.21 -3.01
C ILE A 79 -0.60 -13.81 -1.56
N SER A 80 0.04 -12.67 -1.35
CA SER A 80 0.39 -12.18 -0.02
C SER A 80 -0.85 -11.95 0.84
N PHE A 81 -1.87 -11.31 0.28
CA PHE A 81 -3.09 -10.99 1.03
C PHE A 81 -3.97 -12.22 1.26
N LEU A 82 -4.10 -13.11 0.29
CA LEU A 82 -4.90 -14.34 0.43
C LEU A 82 -4.36 -15.26 1.53
N LYS A 83 -3.05 -15.28 1.78
CA LYS A 83 -2.44 -16.05 2.89
C LYS A 83 -2.97 -15.64 4.26
N THR A 84 -3.27 -14.37 4.45
CA THR A 84 -3.71 -13.82 5.75
C THR A 84 -5.22 -13.54 5.79
N LEU A 85 -5.88 -13.50 4.64
CA LEU A 85 -7.28 -13.09 4.50
C LEU A 85 -8.23 -13.99 5.30
N ASP A 86 -8.08 -15.30 5.21
CA ASP A 86 -8.95 -16.24 5.90
C ASP A 86 -8.82 -16.13 7.44
N GLN A 87 -7.58 -16.04 7.92
CA GLN A 87 -7.30 -15.83 9.35
C GLN A 87 -7.83 -14.48 9.84
N GLY A 88 -7.63 -13.42 9.07
CA GLY A 88 -8.13 -12.09 9.39
C GLY A 88 -9.66 -12.02 9.41
N LEU A 89 -10.34 -12.69 8.47
CA LEU A 89 -11.80 -12.81 8.48
C LEU A 89 -12.29 -13.61 9.69
N THR A 90 -11.61 -14.69 10.05
CA THR A 90 -11.93 -15.48 11.25
C THR A 90 -11.78 -14.64 12.52
N MET A 91 -10.69 -13.89 12.66
CA MET A 91 -10.48 -13.00 13.79
C MET A 91 -11.56 -11.90 13.84
N LEU A 92 -11.85 -11.24 12.72
CA LEU A 92 -12.87 -10.20 12.64
C LEU A 92 -14.25 -10.75 13.02
N ASN A 93 -14.62 -11.93 12.54
CA ASN A 93 -15.88 -12.59 12.92
C ASN A 93 -15.93 -12.90 14.43
N SER A 94 -14.82 -13.28 15.04
CA SER A 94 -14.74 -13.50 16.49
C SER A 94 -14.91 -12.19 17.26
N LEU A 95 -14.33 -11.09 16.77
CA LEU A 95 -14.51 -9.76 17.36
C LEU A 95 -15.96 -9.30 17.27
N LEU A 96 -16.61 -9.47 16.12
CA LEU A 96 -18.03 -9.14 15.94
C LEU A 96 -18.93 -9.91 16.93
N LYS A 97 -18.67 -11.21 17.13
CA LYS A 97 -19.43 -12.05 18.06
C LYS A 97 -19.20 -11.68 19.53
N SER A 98 -17.99 -11.27 19.89
CA SER A 98 -17.62 -10.94 21.29
C SER A 98 -17.96 -9.52 21.71
N SER A 99 -18.14 -8.61 20.75
CA SER A 99 -18.45 -7.20 21.02
C SER A 99 -19.94 -7.02 21.34
N LYS A 100 -20.23 -6.57 22.56
CA LYS A 100 -21.63 -6.41 23.04
C LYS A 100 -22.24 -5.04 22.75
N ASN A 101 -21.42 -4.03 22.46
CA ASN A 101 -21.83 -2.62 22.38
C ASN A 101 -21.94 -2.08 20.95
N GLY A 102 -21.91 -2.94 19.93
CA GLY A 102 -21.95 -2.50 18.53
C GLY A 102 -20.71 -1.72 18.07
N LEU A 103 -19.63 -1.69 18.87
CA LEU A 103 -18.38 -0.99 18.58
C LEU A 103 -17.21 -1.97 18.66
N LEU A 104 -16.40 -2.01 17.59
CA LEU A 104 -15.14 -2.78 17.55
C LEU A 104 -14.00 -1.96 18.15
N ASN A 105 -13.24 -2.59 19.05
CA ASN A 105 -12.13 -1.96 19.75
C ASN A 105 -10.97 -1.61 18.81
N GLY A 106 -10.49 -0.35 18.85
CA GLY A 106 -9.47 0.18 17.95
C GLY A 106 -8.14 -0.57 17.99
N LYS A 107 -7.69 -1.05 19.17
CA LYS A 107 -6.47 -1.86 19.30
C LYS A 107 -6.61 -3.20 18.57
N LYS A 108 -7.78 -3.83 18.60
CA LYS A 108 -8.02 -5.09 17.89
C LYS A 108 -8.14 -4.88 16.37
N ILE A 109 -8.67 -3.75 15.95
CA ILE A 109 -8.67 -3.36 14.53
C ILE A 109 -7.26 -3.07 14.06
N PHE A 110 -6.41 -2.45 14.88
CA PHE A 110 -5.01 -2.24 14.57
C PHE A 110 -4.25 -3.57 14.44
N GLU A 111 -4.53 -4.57 15.27
CA GLU A 111 -3.96 -5.92 15.14
C GLU A 111 -4.35 -6.58 13.80
N LEU A 112 -5.60 -6.42 13.34
CA LEU A 112 -6.04 -6.85 12.02
C LEU A 112 -5.27 -6.15 10.89
N TYR A 113 -5.01 -4.86 11.03
CA TYR A 113 -4.25 -4.09 10.07
C TYR A 113 -2.78 -4.52 10.02
N ASP A 114 -2.12 -4.59 11.17
CA ASP A 114 -0.68 -4.80 11.29
C ASP A 114 -0.28 -6.25 10.97
N THR A 115 -1.04 -7.22 11.46
CA THR A 115 -0.73 -8.66 11.34
C THR A 115 -1.30 -9.29 10.08
N TYR A 116 -2.55 -8.97 9.75
CA TYR A 116 -3.27 -9.62 8.64
C TYR A 116 -3.40 -8.74 7.41
N GLY A 117 -2.92 -7.51 7.46
CA GLY A 117 -2.95 -6.58 6.35
C GLY A 117 -4.35 -6.11 5.97
N PHE A 118 -5.29 -6.09 6.93
CA PHE A 118 -6.64 -5.56 6.72
C PHE A 118 -6.62 -4.03 6.78
N PRO A 119 -6.82 -3.31 5.67
CA PRO A 119 -6.96 -1.86 5.73
C PRO A 119 -8.15 -1.46 6.61
N LEU A 120 -8.03 -0.34 7.33
CA LEU A 120 -9.07 0.14 8.24
C LEU A 120 -10.43 0.27 7.55
N ASP A 121 -10.46 0.80 6.32
CA ASP A 121 -11.70 0.96 5.56
C ASP A 121 -12.34 -0.38 5.16
N LEU A 122 -11.55 -1.43 4.97
CA LEU A 122 -12.06 -2.77 4.73
C LEU A 122 -12.70 -3.36 6.00
N THR A 123 -12.03 -3.19 7.14
CA THR A 123 -12.56 -3.59 8.45
C THR A 123 -13.85 -2.83 8.76
N ALA A 124 -13.87 -1.50 8.56
CA ALA A 124 -15.05 -0.67 8.77
C ALA A 124 -16.22 -1.06 7.85
N LEU A 125 -15.95 -1.39 6.59
CA LEU A 125 -16.96 -1.87 5.66
C LEU A 125 -17.62 -3.17 6.17
N ILE A 126 -16.81 -4.16 6.57
CA ILE A 126 -17.33 -5.45 7.07
C ILE A 126 -18.06 -5.26 8.40
N ALA A 127 -17.55 -4.41 9.29
CA ALA A 127 -18.23 -4.06 10.55
C ALA A 127 -19.62 -3.47 10.28
N LYS A 128 -19.72 -2.51 9.36
CA LYS A 128 -20.97 -1.87 8.96
C LYS A 128 -21.97 -2.85 8.33
N GLU A 129 -21.49 -3.78 7.50
CA GLU A 129 -22.33 -4.88 6.95
C GLU A 129 -22.97 -5.70 8.08
N ASN A 130 -22.31 -5.79 9.25
CA ASN A 130 -22.78 -6.48 10.45
C ASN A 130 -23.41 -5.57 11.51
N LYS A 131 -23.69 -4.30 11.18
CA LYS A 131 -24.28 -3.28 12.09
C LYS A 131 -23.38 -2.91 13.28
N PHE A 132 -22.07 -2.92 13.09
CA PHE A 132 -21.06 -2.47 14.03
C PHE A 132 -20.37 -1.22 13.52
N ASP A 133 -19.96 -0.36 14.45
CA ASP A 133 -19.05 0.74 14.23
C ASP A 133 -17.61 0.36 14.61
N VAL A 134 -16.64 1.19 14.22
CA VAL A 134 -15.22 1.00 14.51
C VAL A 134 -14.68 2.15 15.35
N ASP A 135 -13.86 1.84 16.35
CA ASP A 135 -13.13 2.81 17.15
C ASP A 135 -11.90 3.31 16.37
N GLU A 136 -12.14 4.27 15.45
CA GLU A 136 -11.07 4.86 14.63
C GLU A 136 -10.05 5.63 15.49
N ARG A 137 -10.48 6.22 16.62
CA ARG A 137 -9.58 6.95 17.51
C ARG A 137 -8.56 6.01 18.14
N GLY A 138 -9.02 4.91 18.74
CA GLY A 138 -8.12 3.90 19.31
C GLY A 138 -7.22 3.26 18.27
N PHE A 139 -7.69 3.04 17.04
CA PHE A 139 -6.85 2.59 15.92
C PHE A 139 -5.73 3.59 15.60
N ASN A 140 -6.06 4.88 15.49
CA ASN A 140 -5.08 5.92 15.17
C ASN A 140 -4.04 6.11 16.27
N GLU A 141 -4.41 5.94 17.54
CA GLU A 141 -3.48 5.94 18.67
C GLU A 141 -2.44 4.82 18.57
N GLU A 142 -2.86 3.59 18.24
CA GLU A 142 -1.95 2.46 18.04
C GLU A 142 -1.08 2.64 16.78
N MET A 143 -1.65 3.16 15.69
CA MET A 143 -0.91 3.53 14.48
C MET A 143 0.20 4.55 14.76
N LYS A 144 -0.09 5.56 15.58
CA LYS A 144 0.91 6.55 15.99
C LYS A 144 2.05 5.89 16.79
N LYS A 145 1.72 5.03 17.75
CA LYS A 145 2.72 4.29 18.54
C LYS A 145 3.64 3.44 17.66
N GLN A 146 3.10 2.78 16.62
CA GLN A 146 3.88 2.01 15.67
C GLN A 146 4.82 2.91 14.86
N LYS A 147 4.31 4.04 14.32
CA LYS A 147 5.13 4.99 13.56
C LYS A 147 6.26 5.57 14.39
N ASP A 148 6.00 5.90 15.65
CA ASP A 148 6.99 6.46 16.56
C ASP A 148 8.09 5.44 16.87
N ARG A 149 7.74 4.16 17.06
CA ARG A 149 8.72 3.06 17.20
C ARG A 149 9.56 2.90 15.94
N SER A 150 8.96 2.83 14.77
CA SER A 150 9.68 2.67 13.50
C SER A 150 10.61 3.86 13.19
N ARG A 151 10.26 5.08 13.62
CA ARG A 151 11.13 6.25 13.50
C ARG A 151 12.31 6.17 14.45
N ALA A 152 12.09 5.80 15.71
CA ALA A 152 13.17 5.62 16.69
C ALA A 152 14.18 4.55 16.25
N ASP A 153 13.71 3.46 15.63
CA ASP A 153 14.56 2.43 15.05
C ASP A 153 15.33 2.94 13.81
N ALA A 154 14.74 3.79 13.00
CA ALA A 154 15.36 4.37 11.79
C ALA A 154 16.41 5.45 12.14
N ASP A 155 16.16 6.28 13.14
CA ASP A 155 17.10 7.34 13.58
C ASP A 155 18.43 6.77 14.11
N SER A 156 18.46 5.51 14.54
CA SER A 156 19.68 4.84 14.99
C SER A 156 20.65 4.44 13.85
N SER A 157 20.27 4.59 12.59
CA SER A 157 21.02 4.10 11.42
C SER A 157 21.36 5.16 10.36
N ILE A 158 21.07 6.44 10.62
CA ILE A 158 21.30 7.52 9.65
C ILE A 158 22.57 8.29 10.01
N ASP A 159 23.56 8.26 9.11
CA ASP A 159 24.76 9.10 9.19
C ASP A 159 24.40 10.58 9.00
N ASP A 160 25.21 11.46 9.59
CA ASP A 160 25.01 12.91 9.45
C ASP A 160 25.30 13.40 8.02
N TRP A 161 24.80 14.58 7.67
CA TRP A 161 25.01 15.18 6.37
C TRP A 161 26.48 15.50 6.12
N LYS A 162 27.02 15.03 4.98
CA LYS A 162 28.32 15.45 4.46
C LYS A 162 28.13 16.62 3.51
N VAL A 163 28.51 17.81 3.95
CA VAL A 163 28.46 19.03 3.18
C VAL A 163 29.64 19.07 2.22
N LEU A 164 29.40 19.21 0.93
CA LEU A 164 30.38 19.35 -0.14
C LEU A 164 30.57 20.82 -0.55
N LEU A 165 29.50 21.60 -0.53
CA LEU A 165 29.46 23.00 -0.85
C LEU A 165 28.65 23.72 0.22
N ASP A 166 29.19 24.78 0.77
CA ASP A 166 28.50 25.65 1.74
C ASP A 166 27.65 26.69 0.97
N ASP A 167 26.62 26.15 0.27
CA ASP A 167 25.71 26.94 -0.56
C ASP A 167 24.29 26.49 -0.20
N ASP A 168 23.53 27.41 0.40
CA ASP A 168 22.13 27.16 0.82
C ASP A 168 21.13 27.60 -0.27
N PHE A 169 21.58 27.92 -1.48
CA PHE A 169 20.69 28.32 -2.55
C PHE A 169 20.08 27.08 -3.22
N GLU A 170 18.76 26.93 -3.07
CA GLU A 170 17.97 25.91 -3.73
C GLU A 170 16.89 26.59 -4.59
N GLU A 171 16.88 26.33 -5.89
CA GLU A 171 15.86 26.82 -6.82
C GLU A 171 15.20 25.65 -7.54
N PHE A 172 13.89 25.60 -7.50
CA PHE A 172 13.13 24.60 -8.26
C PHE A 172 12.80 25.16 -9.66
N VAL A 173 13.46 24.61 -10.68
CA VAL A 173 13.31 25.06 -12.07
C VAL A 173 12.45 24.12 -12.94
N GLY A 174 11.91 23.08 -12.36
CA GLY A 174 11.19 22.00 -13.09
C GLY A 174 9.86 22.41 -13.76
N TYR A 175 9.36 23.62 -13.51
CA TYR A 175 8.22 24.15 -14.27
C TYR A 175 8.64 24.80 -15.59
N ASP A 176 9.88 25.28 -15.70
CA ASP A 176 10.36 26.04 -16.84
C ASP A 176 11.36 25.27 -17.70
N LEU A 177 12.12 24.34 -17.09
CA LEU A 177 13.17 23.58 -17.73
C LEU A 177 12.96 22.08 -17.58
N LEU A 178 13.19 21.33 -18.66
CA LEU A 178 13.18 19.86 -18.67
C LEU A 178 14.54 19.27 -18.29
N GLU A 179 15.61 20.01 -18.46
CA GLU A 179 16.99 19.61 -18.14
C GLU A 179 17.72 20.82 -17.54
N THR A 180 18.55 20.60 -16.53
CA THR A 180 19.41 21.64 -15.94
C THR A 180 20.67 21.03 -15.34
N ASP A 181 21.76 21.79 -15.37
CA ASP A 181 23.00 21.41 -14.68
C ASP A 181 22.82 21.62 -13.17
N ILE A 182 23.18 20.61 -12.38
CA ILE A 182 23.11 20.66 -10.93
C ILE A 182 24.48 20.45 -10.28
N LYS A 183 24.64 20.99 -9.07
CA LYS A 183 25.75 20.68 -8.18
C LYS A 183 25.21 20.06 -6.89
N ILE A 184 25.81 18.97 -6.45
CA ILE A 184 25.45 18.33 -5.20
C ILE A 184 26.10 19.14 -4.08
N SER A 185 25.29 19.81 -3.24
CA SER A 185 25.77 20.61 -2.11
C SER A 185 26.04 19.73 -0.88
N ARG A 186 25.24 18.71 -0.65
CA ARG A 186 25.35 17.79 0.52
C ARG A 186 24.79 16.43 0.20
N TYR A 187 25.28 15.38 0.88
CA TYR A 187 24.71 14.04 0.82
C TYR A 187 24.77 13.34 2.18
N ARG A 188 23.94 12.33 2.35
CA ARG A 188 24.03 11.40 3.49
C ARG A 188 23.84 9.97 3.00
N LEU A 189 24.46 9.03 3.70
CA LEU A 189 24.27 7.61 3.44
C LEU A 189 23.08 7.11 4.26
N SER A 190 22.19 6.35 3.64
CA SER A 190 21.08 5.69 4.31
C SER A 190 21.10 4.21 3.94
N LEU A 191 21.07 3.34 4.94
CA LEU A 191 21.03 1.89 4.72
C LEU A 191 19.71 1.39 4.10
N ILE A 192 18.69 2.26 4.03
CA ILE A 192 17.37 1.92 3.46
C ILE A 192 17.40 1.86 1.92
N HIS A 193 18.44 2.40 1.27
CA HIS A 193 18.55 2.48 -0.20
C HIS A 193 19.64 1.57 -0.78
N ILE A 194 20.13 0.59 -0.06
CA ILE A 194 20.95 -0.47 -0.62
C ILE A 194 20.00 -1.52 -1.23
N SER A 195 19.35 -1.16 -2.35
CA SER A 195 18.87 -2.16 -3.30
C SER A 195 20.04 -2.43 -4.23
N GLU A 196 20.55 -3.64 -4.22
CA GLU A 196 21.59 -4.07 -5.13
C GLU A 196 21.14 -3.83 -6.58
N PRO A 197 21.96 -3.21 -7.43
CA PRO A 197 21.70 -3.21 -8.85
C PRO A 197 21.95 -4.63 -9.37
N THR A 198 20.87 -5.30 -9.75
CA THR A 198 20.94 -6.51 -10.60
C THR A 198 21.11 -6.13 -12.05
#